data_0d1665f4082649f5935c577aaac3885e
#
_entry.id   0d1665f4082649f5935c577aaac3885e
#
_cell.length_a   1.000
_cell.length_b   1.000
_cell.length_c   1.000
_cell.angle_alpha   90.00
_cell.angle_beta   90.00
_cell.angle_gamma   90.00
#
_symmetry.space_group_name_H-M   'P 1'
#
loop_
_entity.id
_entity.type
_entity.pdbx_description
1 polymer ?
#
loop_
_entity_poly.entity_id
_entity_poly.type
_entity_poly.pdbx_seq_one_letter_code
_entity_poly.pdbx_strand_id
1 'polypeptide(L)'
;PLTIVPARRAVRLVLDGKAEILENAVGKPFRSEWRVIPCPTVIRLIRYVHVPQRFRRQVTNTFLFARDSYSCQYCGRRKSDLKGRQFLTRDHITPLSRGGDNSWENVVTSCSSCNNRKGNQLPGEVGLRLRNKPREPNYVHLVWVVRKVTETQAKYIQMFYGTRTLHRVSTRNVNEPVEIVG
;
A
#
# COMPACT_ATOMS: atom_id res chain seq x y z
N PRO A 1 -2.82 13.58 -2.59
CA PRO A 1 -2.07 13.36 -1.35
C PRO A 1 -0.71 12.76 -1.66
N LEU A 2 0.35 13.23 -0.99
CA LEU A 2 1.72 12.78 -1.24
C LEU A 2 2.04 11.51 -0.43
N THR A 3 1.70 11.49 0.86
CA THR A 3 2.00 10.38 1.76
C THR A 3 1.24 10.52 3.08
N ILE A 4 1.26 9.46 3.89
CA ILE A 4 0.86 9.49 5.30
C ILE A 4 2.12 9.69 6.14
N VAL A 5 2.06 10.61 7.08
CA VAL A 5 3.13 10.86 8.04
C VAL A 5 2.62 10.66 9.47
N PRO A 6 3.48 10.26 10.43
CA PRO A 6 3.11 10.22 11.83
C PRO A 6 2.66 11.60 12.33
N ALA A 7 1.70 11.66 13.25
CA ALA A 7 1.16 12.91 13.78
C ALA A 7 2.24 13.85 14.32
N ARG A 8 3.25 13.30 15.04
CA ARG A 8 4.41 14.09 15.52
C ARG A 8 5.15 14.81 14.40
N ARG A 9 5.34 14.14 13.25
CA ARG A 9 6.00 14.74 12.08
C ARG A 9 5.10 15.80 11.46
N ALA A 10 3.79 15.57 11.38
CA ALA A 10 2.84 16.56 10.89
C ALA A 10 2.87 17.83 11.75
N VAL A 11 2.81 17.71 13.08
CA VAL A 11 2.90 18.83 14.03
C VAL A 11 4.22 19.59 13.84
N ARG A 12 5.34 18.88 13.72
CA ARG A 12 6.64 19.52 13.48
C ARG A 12 6.68 20.34 12.18
N LEU A 13 6.13 19.82 11.10
CA LEU A 13 6.05 20.54 9.83
C LEU A 13 5.20 21.81 9.94
N VAL A 14 4.13 21.79 10.74
CA VAL A 14 3.30 22.97 11.02
C VAL A 14 4.07 23.99 11.86
N LEU A 15 4.72 23.55 12.92
CA LEU A 15 5.53 24.42 13.80
C LEU A 15 6.72 25.07 13.04
N ASP A 16 7.33 24.33 12.14
CA ASP A 16 8.43 24.83 11.28
C ASP A 16 7.92 25.77 10.17
N GLY A 17 6.61 26.06 10.09
CA GLY A 17 6.04 26.90 9.03
C GLY A 17 6.14 26.28 7.63
N LYS A 18 6.30 24.95 7.53
CA LYS A 18 6.40 24.21 6.27
C LYS A 18 5.06 23.63 5.79
N ALA A 19 4.08 23.57 6.69
CA ALA A 19 2.75 23.06 6.39
C ALA A 19 1.70 23.84 7.18
N GLU A 20 0.47 23.82 6.68
CA GLU A 20 -0.73 24.32 7.37
C GLU A 20 -1.69 23.15 7.64
N ILE A 21 -2.50 23.28 8.69
CA ILE A 21 -3.50 22.29 9.05
C ILE A 21 -4.75 22.58 8.21
N LEU A 22 -5.20 21.60 7.42
CA LEU A 22 -6.48 21.64 6.72
C LEU A 22 -7.61 21.02 7.53
N GLU A 23 -7.33 19.91 8.21
CA GLU A 23 -8.28 19.24 9.11
C GLU A 23 -7.58 18.70 10.35
N ASN A 24 -8.27 18.70 11.46
CA ASN A 24 -7.79 18.23 12.75
C ASN A 24 -8.77 17.26 13.41
N ALA A 25 -8.25 16.40 14.27
CA ALA A 25 -9.07 15.50 15.08
C ALA A 25 -9.79 16.29 16.20
N VAL A 26 -11.06 15.98 16.41
CA VAL A 26 -11.86 16.58 17.50
C VAL A 26 -11.42 15.97 18.84
N GLY A 27 -11.20 16.82 19.84
CA GLY A 27 -11.02 16.39 21.24
C GLY A 27 -9.65 15.84 21.64
N LYS A 28 -8.63 15.82 20.75
CA LYS A 28 -7.29 15.29 21.06
C LYS A 28 -6.17 16.25 20.65
N PRO A 29 -6.05 17.46 21.27
CA PRO A 29 -4.94 18.36 20.95
C PRO A 29 -3.62 17.85 21.55
N PHE A 30 -2.53 18.18 20.89
CA PHE A 30 -1.19 18.11 21.49
C PHE A 30 -1.03 19.29 22.44
N ARG A 31 -0.61 19.01 23.65
CA ARG A 31 -0.37 20.03 24.68
C ARG A 31 1.09 20.04 25.07
N SER A 32 1.66 21.22 25.17
CA SER A 32 2.91 21.49 25.85
C SER A 32 2.65 22.51 26.94
N GLU A 33 3.64 22.79 27.76
CA GLU A 33 3.57 23.82 28.82
C GLU A 33 3.08 25.18 28.29
N TRP A 34 3.46 25.54 27.07
CA TRP A 34 3.25 26.86 26.48
C TRP A 34 2.25 26.91 25.32
N ARG A 35 1.86 25.77 24.77
CA ARG A 35 1.05 25.73 23.53
C ARG A 35 0.09 24.54 23.51
N VAL A 36 -1.08 24.80 22.96
CA VAL A 36 -2.05 23.78 22.57
C VAL A 36 -2.14 23.80 21.06
N ILE A 37 -1.86 22.64 20.43
CA ILE A 37 -1.87 22.48 18.97
C ILE A 37 -2.91 21.44 18.63
N PRO A 38 -3.88 21.74 17.72
CA PRO A 38 -4.82 20.74 17.23
C PRO A 38 -4.08 19.54 16.65
N CYS A 39 -4.58 18.32 16.92
CA CYS A 39 -3.98 17.11 16.30
C CYS A 39 -4.31 17.09 14.81
N PRO A 40 -3.34 17.32 13.90
CA PRO A 40 -3.62 17.42 12.47
C PRO A 40 -3.95 16.04 11.91
N THR A 41 -5.08 15.92 11.21
CA THR A 41 -5.46 14.74 10.41
C THR A 41 -5.09 14.91 8.95
N VAL A 42 -5.13 16.15 8.46
CA VAL A 42 -4.70 16.53 7.11
C VAL A 42 -3.89 17.82 7.19
N ILE A 43 -2.71 17.81 6.56
CA ILE A 43 -1.86 18.99 6.40
C ILE A 43 -1.59 19.24 4.93
N ARG A 44 -1.42 20.51 4.56
CA ARG A 44 -0.98 20.95 3.25
C ARG A 44 0.41 21.58 3.34
N LEU A 45 1.34 21.14 2.50
CA LEU A 45 2.64 21.81 2.40
C LEU A 45 2.48 23.19 1.77
N ILE A 46 3.15 24.19 2.34
CA ILE A 46 3.09 25.59 1.85
C ILE A 46 3.85 25.71 0.54
N ARG A 47 4.97 25.00 0.40
CA ARG A 47 5.74 24.96 -0.83
C ARG A 47 5.41 23.72 -1.66
N TYR A 48 5.28 23.88 -2.97
CA TYR A 48 5.15 22.75 -3.88
C TYR A 48 6.39 21.87 -3.81
N VAL A 49 6.19 20.58 -3.64
CA VAL A 49 7.25 19.57 -3.64
C VAL A 49 7.00 18.63 -4.81
N HIS A 50 7.93 18.65 -5.78
CA HIS A 50 7.91 17.64 -6.84
C HIS A 50 8.35 16.30 -6.25
N VAL A 51 7.45 15.34 -6.21
CA VAL A 51 7.76 13.96 -5.81
C VAL A 51 8.01 13.17 -7.09
N PRO A 52 9.25 12.71 -7.32
CA PRO A 52 9.54 11.88 -8.47
C PRO A 52 8.65 10.63 -8.43
N GLN A 53 7.85 10.40 -9.47
CA GLN A 53 6.96 9.22 -9.54
C GLN A 53 7.73 7.90 -9.63
N ARG A 54 9.01 7.95 -9.99
CA ARG A 54 9.90 6.79 -10.13
C ARG A 54 10.71 6.58 -8.84
N PHE A 55 10.07 6.17 -7.77
CA PHE A 55 10.79 5.52 -6.69
C PHE A 55 10.93 4.04 -7.07
N ARG A 56 12.08 3.64 -7.58
CA ARG A 56 12.47 2.23 -7.73
C ARG A 56 12.60 1.60 -6.35
N ARG A 57 11.48 1.31 -5.70
CA ARG A 57 11.50 0.51 -4.48
C ARG A 57 11.55 -0.97 -4.87
N GLN A 58 12.38 -1.70 -4.15
CA GLN A 58 12.40 -3.16 -4.26
C GLN A 58 10.99 -3.71 -4.06
N VAL A 59 10.63 -4.68 -4.86
CA VAL A 59 9.34 -5.37 -4.74
C VAL A 59 9.33 -6.16 -3.44
N THR A 60 8.57 -5.70 -2.45
CA THR A 60 8.33 -6.45 -1.20
C THR A 60 7.08 -7.31 -1.34
N ASN A 61 6.99 -8.41 -0.59
CA ASN A 61 5.81 -9.28 -0.61
C ASN A 61 4.53 -8.53 -0.21
N THR A 62 4.63 -7.62 0.77
CA THR A 62 3.50 -6.80 1.22
C THR A 62 2.90 -5.99 0.07
N PHE A 63 3.73 -5.28 -0.68
CA PHE A 63 3.29 -4.47 -1.81
C PHE A 63 2.89 -5.32 -3.02
N LEU A 64 3.57 -6.44 -3.25
CA LEU A 64 3.22 -7.38 -4.31
C LEU A 64 1.82 -7.96 -4.10
N PHE A 65 1.55 -8.47 -2.89
CA PHE A 65 0.24 -9.04 -2.57
C PHE A 65 -0.87 -7.98 -2.60
N ALA A 66 -0.58 -6.76 -2.16
CA ALA A 66 -1.51 -5.64 -2.25
C ALA A 66 -1.82 -5.26 -3.71
N ARG A 67 -0.81 -5.19 -4.60
CA ARG A 67 -0.99 -4.94 -6.02
C ARG A 67 -1.94 -5.96 -6.64
N ASP A 68 -1.75 -7.23 -6.31
CA ASP A 68 -2.50 -8.36 -6.86
C ASP A 68 -3.79 -8.66 -6.07
N SER A 69 -4.22 -7.73 -5.20
CA SER A 69 -5.44 -7.84 -4.39
C SER A 69 -5.48 -9.13 -3.55
N TYR A 70 -4.33 -9.55 -3.02
CA TYR A 70 -4.16 -10.75 -2.20
C TYR A 70 -4.73 -12.01 -2.88
N SER A 71 -4.58 -12.12 -4.21
CA SER A 71 -5.08 -13.24 -5.00
C SER A 71 -4.00 -13.83 -5.92
N CYS A 72 -4.05 -15.14 -6.11
CA CYS A 72 -3.17 -15.84 -7.03
C CYS A 72 -3.42 -15.37 -8.47
N GLN A 73 -2.38 -14.93 -9.16
CA GLN A 73 -2.50 -14.43 -10.53
C GLN A 73 -2.62 -15.55 -11.59
N TYR A 74 -2.52 -16.80 -11.19
CA TYR A 74 -2.78 -17.95 -12.07
C TYR A 74 -4.20 -18.49 -11.89
N CYS A 75 -4.57 -18.97 -10.69
CA CYS A 75 -5.87 -19.61 -10.45
C CYS A 75 -6.94 -18.68 -9.88
N GLY A 76 -6.61 -17.45 -9.47
CA GLY A 76 -7.54 -16.46 -8.93
C GLY A 76 -7.94 -16.67 -7.47
N ARG A 77 -7.56 -17.76 -6.78
CA ARG A 77 -7.88 -17.97 -5.37
C ARG A 77 -7.33 -16.82 -4.51
N ARG A 78 -8.18 -16.30 -3.64
CA ARG A 78 -7.82 -15.24 -2.69
C ARG A 78 -7.12 -15.86 -1.47
N LYS A 79 -6.42 -15.03 -0.70
CA LYS A 79 -5.83 -15.44 0.57
C LYS A 79 -6.86 -16.10 1.52
N SER A 80 -8.10 -15.58 1.54
CA SER A 80 -9.22 -16.14 2.33
C SER A 80 -9.63 -17.55 1.93
N ASP A 81 -9.40 -17.93 0.68
CA ASP A 81 -9.85 -19.22 0.10
C ASP A 81 -8.80 -20.31 0.28
N LEU A 82 -7.61 -19.95 0.74
CA LEU A 82 -6.50 -20.87 0.97
C LEU A 82 -6.65 -21.53 2.33
N LYS A 83 -6.68 -22.87 2.33
CA LYS A 83 -6.89 -23.68 3.55
C LYS A 83 -5.65 -24.53 3.86
N GLY A 84 -5.53 -24.94 5.11
CA GLY A 84 -4.45 -25.78 5.59
C GLY A 84 -3.07 -25.14 5.42
N ARG A 85 -2.14 -25.83 4.77
CA ARG A 85 -0.77 -25.36 4.53
C ARG A 85 -0.61 -24.49 3.27
N GLN A 86 -1.71 -24.03 2.68
CA GLN A 86 -1.66 -23.18 1.49
C GLN A 86 -1.49 -21.71 1.90
N PHE A 87 -0.63 -21.00 1.19
CA PHE A 87 -0.37 -19.57 1.43
C PHE A 87 -0.05 -18.85 0.12
N LEU A 88 -0.06 -17.53 0.16
CA LEU A 88 0.40 -16.70 -0.95
C LEU A 88 1.92 -16.55 -0.89
N THR A 89 2.55 -16.65 -2.05
CA THR A 89 3.99 -16.52 -2.24
C THR A 89 4.28 -15.62 -3.43
N ARG A 90 5.51 -15.10 -3.50
CA ARG A 90 6.06 -14.48 -4.69
C ARG A 90 6.45 -15.56 -5.68
N ASP A 91 6.11 -15.36 -6.93
CA ASP A 91 6.60 -16.16 -8.04
C ASP A 91 7.20 -15.27 -9.11
N HIS A 92 8.28 -15.74 -9.75
CA HIS A 92 8.90 -15.08 -10.89
C HIS A 92 8.35 -15.71 -12.16
N ILE A 93 7.70 -14.90 -13.01
CA ILE A 93 7.13 -15.37 -14.30
C ILE A 93 8.21 -16.05 -15.11
N THR A 94 9.30 -15.34 -15.37
CA THR A 94 10.56 -15.92 -15.85
C THR A 94 11.41 -16.23 -14.63
N PRO A 95 11.75 -17.50 -14.36
CA PRO A 95 12.56 -17.87 -13.22
C PRO A 95 13.91 -17.17 -13.21
N LEU A 96 14.43 -16.87 -12.01
CA LEU A 96 15.76 -16.22 -11.88
C LEU A 96 16.87 -17.03 -12.55
N SER A 97 16.81 -18.37 -12.46
CA SER A 97 17.75 -19.28 -13.11
C SER A 97 17.66 -19.30 -14.64
N ARG A 98 16.59 -18.70 -15.20
CA ARG A 98 16.37 -18.57 -16.64
C ARG A 98 16.47 -17.11 -17.11
N GLY A 99 17.20 -16.27 -16.35
CA GLY A 99 17.43 -14.86 -16.69
C GLY A 99 16.32 -13.90 -16.28
N GLY A 100 15.37 -14.34 -15.46
CA GLY A 100 14.37 -13.45 -14.86
C GLY A 100 14.98 -12.48 -13.83
N ASP A 101 14.24 -11.45 -13.49
CA ASP A 101 14.61 -10.41 -12.54
C ASP A 101 13.57 -10.20 -11.43
N ASN A 102 13.85 -9.30 -10.47
CA ASN A 102 12.94 -8.90 -9.42
C ASN A 102 12.13 -7.64 -9.77
N SER A 103 11.85 -7.40 -11.05
CA SER A 103 11.01 -6.27 -11.48
C SER A 103 9.53 -6.49 -11.19
N TRP A 104 8.77 -5.40 -11.17
CA TRP A 104 7.31 -5.44 -11.02
C TRP A 104 6.62 -6.19 -12.16
N GLU A 105 7.24 -6.20 -13.33
CA GLU A 105 6.77 -6.87 -14.54
C GLU A 105 7.01 -8.37 -14.52
N ASN A 106 8.03 -8.82 -13.79
CA ASN A 106 8.42 -10.24 -13.73
C ASN A 106 7.95 -10.97 -12.47
N VAL A 107 7.46 -10.27 -11.44
CA VAL A 107 6.98 -10.92 -10.22
C VAL A 107 5.46 -10.82 -10.07
N VAL A 108 4.83 -11.91 -9.59
CA VAL A 108 3.39 -12.00 -9.34
C VAL A 108 3.10 -12.71 -8.03
N THR A 109 1.91 -12.44 -7.48
CA THR A 109 1.37 -13.23 -6.37
C THR A 109 0.88 -14.56 -6.88
N SER A 110 1.36 -15.65 -6.30
CA SER A 110 0.92 -17.01 -6.59
C SER A 110 0.50 -17.71 -5.29
N CYS A 111 -0.43 -18.66 -5.35
CA CYS A 111 -0.59 -19.59 -4.24
C CYS A 111 0.50 -20.66 -4.29
N SER A 112 0.82 -21.25 -3.14
CA SER A 112 1.86 -22.28 -3.02
C SER A 112 1.66 -23.44 -4.01
N SER A 113 0.42 -23.87 -4.25
CA SER A 113 0.11 -24.94 -5.21
C SER A 113 0.47 -24.58 -6.66
N CYS A 114 0.12 -23.37 -7.12
CA CYS A 114 0.44 -22.92 -8.48
C CYS A 114 1.96 -22.66 -8.62
N ASN A 115 2.59 -22.11 -7.59
CA ASN A 115 4.02 -21.86 -7.59
C ASN A 115 4.82 -23.17 -7.66
N ASN A 116 4.47 -24.16 -6.84
CA ASN A 116 5.09 -25.47 -6.86
C ASN A 116 4.88 -26.19 -8.21
N ARG A 117 3.66 -26.11 -8.77
CA ARG A 117 3.37 -26.68 -10.11
C ARG A 117 4.21 -26.01 -11.19
N LYS A 118 4.40 -24.70 -11.10
CA LYS A 118 5.20 -23.96 -12.07
C LYS A 118 6.70 -24.31 -11.93
N GLY A 119 7.21 -24.36 -10.70
CA GLY A 119 8.61 -24.61 -10.45
C GLY A 119 9.52 -23.67 -11.26
N ASN A 120 10.52 -24.25 -11.91
CA ASN A 120 11.51 -23.54 -12.73
C ASN A 120 11.12 -23.44 -14.23
N GLN A 121 9.82 -23.49 -14.54
CA GLN A 121 9.30 -23.44 -15.89
C GLN A 121 8.58 -22.10 -16.15
N LEU A 122 8.41 -21.74 -17.43
CA LEU A 122 7.55 -20.63 -17.81
C LEU A 122 6.08 -21.04 -17.61
N PRO A 123 5.17 -20.09 -17.29
CA PRO A 123 3.76 -20.41 -17.08
C PRO A 123 3.14 -21.21 -18.23
N GLY A 124 3.45 -20.86 -19.47
CA GLY A 124 2.92 -21.54 -20.65
C GLY A 124 3.38 -23.00 -20.80
N GLU A 125 4.59 -23.33 -20.34
CA GLU A 125 5.14 -24.68 -20.38
C GLU A 125 4.39 -25.69 -19.49
N VAL A 126 3.72 -25.17 -18.44
CA VAL A 126 2.94 -25.97 -17.48
C VAL A 126 1.44 -25.73 -17.56
N GLY A 127 0.98 -25.09 -18.64
CA GLY A 127 -0.44 -24.78 -18.85
C GLY A 127 -1.01 -23.76 -17.87
N LEU A 128 -0.17 -22.91 -17.26
CA LEU A 128 -0.60 -21.79 -16.45
C LEU A 128 -0.70 -20.53 -17.32
N ARG A 129 -1.72 -19.71 -17.04
CA ARG A 129 -1.90 -18.41 -17.70
C ARG A 129 -2.05 -17.32 -16.66
N LEU A 130 -1.42 -16.18 -16.90
CA LEU A 130 -1.61 -15.00 -16.07
C LEU A 130 -2.98 -14.40 -16.31
N ARG A 131 -3.69 -14.08 -15.24
CA ARG A 131 -4.98 -13.40 -15.27
C ARG A 131 -4.86 -11.95 -15.72
N ASN A 132 -3.78 -11.30 -15.30
CA ASN A 132 -3.47 -9.92 -15.66
C ASN A 132 -1.99 -9.79 -16.00
N LYS A 133 -1.67 -8.92 -16.96
CA LYS A 133 -0.29 -8.56 -17.24
C LYS A 133 0.24 -7.73 -16.07
N PRO A 134 1.30 -8.16 -15.36
CA PRO A 134 1.86 -7.41 -14.26
C PRO A 134 2.47 -6.10 -14.75
N ARG A 135 2.29 -5.05 -13.95
CA ARG A 135 2.82 -3.70 -14.21
C ARG A 135 3.30 -3.10 -12.90
N GLU A 136 4.23 -2.18 -13.00
CA GLU A 136 4.61 -1.35 -11.85
C GLU A 136 3.37 -0.59 -11.35
N PRO A 137 3.03 -0.73 -10.06
CA PRO A 137 1.88 -0.03 -9.50
C PRO A 137 2.23 1.43 -9.21
N ASN A 138 1.22 2.29 -9.17
CA ASN A 138 1.39 3.61 -8.60
C ASN A 138 1.69 3.47 -7.10
N TYR A 139 2.86 3.91 -6.68
CA TYR A 139 3.34 3.78 -5.30
C TYR A 139 2.38 4.40 -4.27
N VAL A 140 1.80 5.54 -4.62
CA VAL A 140 0.85 6.23 -3.74
C VAL A 140 -0.35 5.33 -3.46
N HIS A 141 -0.90 4.67 -4.49
CA HIS A 141 -2.01 3.72 -4.34
C HIS A 141 -1.63 2.54 -3.45
N LEU A 142 -0.41 2.00 -3.58
CA LEU A 142 0.03 0.88 -2.74
C LEU A 142 0.14 1.24 -1.26
N VAL A 143 0.67 2.42 -0.96
CA VAL A 143 0.77 2.90 0.43
C VAL A 143 -0.60 2.96 1.08
N TRP A 144 -1.63 3.39 0.33
CA TRP A 144 -2.99 3.48 0.84
C TRP A 144 -3.64 2.11 1.04
N VAL A 145 -3.41 1.16 0.14
CA VAL A 145 -3.98 -0.20 0.23
C VAL A 145 -3.39 -0.99 1.40
N VAL A 146 -2.13 -0.73 1.76
CA VAL A 146 -1.43 -1.45 2.84
C VAL A 146 -1.70 -0.84 4.22
N ARG A 147 -2.10 0.42 4.29
CA ARG A 147 -2.36 1.12 5.56
C ARG A 147 -3.85 1.24 5.83
N LYS A 148 -4.23 1.03 7.08
CA LYS A 148 -5.57 1.41 7.55
C LYS A 148 -5.66 2.93 7.54
N VAL A 149 -6.64 3.49 6.85
CA VAL A 149 -6.86 4.93 6.72
C VAL A 149 -8.07 5.36 7.53
N THR A 150 -8.06 6.60 8.03
CA THR A 150 -9.23 7.21 8.67
C THR A 150 -10.25 7.64 7.61
N GLU A 151 -11.50 7.90 8.02
CA GLU A 151 -12.55 8.39 7.12
C GLU A 151 -12.14 9.71 6.44
N THR A 152 -11.53 10.63 7.20
CA THR A 152 -10.98 11.87 6.65
C THR A 152 -9.94 11.61 5.58
N GLN A 153 -9.00 10.69 5.82
CA GLN A 153 -8.00 10.31 4.82
C GLN A 153 -8.64 9.66 3.60
N ALA A 154 -9.65 8.80 3.79
CA ALA A 154 -10.40 8.18 2.69
C ALA A 154 -11.09 9.23 1.81
N LYS A 155 -11.71 10.27 2.39
CA LYS A 155 -12.30 11.42 1.68
C LYS A 155 -11.28 12.08 0.75
N TYR A 156 -10.09 12.39 1.24
CA TYR A 156 -9.04 13.01 0.42
C TYR A 156 -8.48 12.06 -0.65
N ILE A 157 -8.33 10.77 -0.35
CA ILE A 157 -7.94 9.77 -1.36
C ILE A 157 -8.97 9.73 -2.48
N GLN A 158 -10.25 9.71 -2.15
CA GLN A 158 -11.34 9.70 -3.13
C GLN A 158 -11.33 10.95 -4.01
N MET A 159 -11.14 12.11 -3.41
CA MET A 159 -11.11 13.39 -4.12
C MET A 159 -9.98 13.44 -5.17
N PHE A 160 -8.79 12.91 -4.85
CA PHE A 160 -7.62 13.02 -5.73
C PHE A 160 -7.41 11.81 -6.66
N TYR A 161 -7.91 10.63 -6.29
CA TYR A 161 -7.63 9.38 -7.03
C TYR A 161 -8.89 8.64 -7.50
N GLY A 162 -10.07 9.16 -7.18
CA GLY A 162 -11.36 8.59 -7.58
C GLY A 162 -11.78 7.36 -6.77
N THR A 163 -13.04 6.95 -6.97
CA THR A 163 -13.69 5.89 -6.20
C THR A 163 -13.10 4.49 -6.39
N ARG A 164 -12.50 4.19 -7.55
CA ARG A 164 -11.88 2.88 -7.82
C ARG A 164 -10.75 2.53 -6.86
N THR A 165 -10.11 3.53 -6.28
CA THR A 165 -9.01 3.32 -5.31
C THR A 165 -9.55 2.91 -3.94
N LEU A 166 -10.73 3.38 -3.54
CA LEU A 166 -11.33 3.12 -2.22
C LEU A 166 -11.82 1.68 -2.03
N HIS A 167 -12.30 1.01 -3.07
CA HIS A 167 -12.73 -0.40 -2.96
C HIS A 167 -11.59 -1.35 -2.52
N ARG A 168 -10.35 -0.88 -2.52
CA ARG A 168 -9.17 -1.64 -2.09
C ARG A 168 -8.60 -1.16 -0.75
N VAL A 169 -9.14 -0.09 -0.19
CA VAL A 169 -8.67 0.51 1.06
C VAL A 169 -9.60 0.09 2.19
N SER A 170 -9.06 -0.62 3.19
CA SER A 170 -9.82 -0.95 4.41
C SER A 170 -9.90 0.29 5.30
N THR A 171 -11.11 0.77 5.58
CA THR A 171 -11.35 1.85 6.54
C THR A 171 -11.27 1.31 7.98
N ARG A 172 -10.58 2.05 8.86
CA ARG A 172 -10.65 1.83 10.30
C ARG A 172 -11.88 2.55 10.87
N ASN A 173 -12.61 1.89 11.74
CA ASN A 173 -13.55 2.57 12.61
C ASN A 173 -12.77 3.54 13.51
N VAL A 174 -13.22 4.77 13.62
CA VAL A 174 -12.54 5.90 14.30
C VAL A 174 -12.38 5.67 15.81
N ASN A 175 -13.03 4.65 16.37
CA ASN A 175 -13.06 4.34 17.82
C ASN A 175 -12.00 3.33 18.30
N GLU A 176 -11.19 2.75 17.42
CA GLU A 176 -10.10 1.89 17.88
C GLU A 176 -8.86 2.72 18.27
N PRO A 177 -8.28 2.49 19.44
CA PRO A 177 -7.07 3.19 19.86
C PRO A 177 -5.93 2.91 18.88
N VAL A 178 -5.16 3.95 18.56
CA VAL A 178 -3.95 3.85 17.77
C VAL A 178 -2.91 3.12 18.59
N GLU A 179 -2.69 1.83 18.36
CA GLU A 179 -1.51 1.16 18.87
C GLU A 179 -0.27 1.78 18.20
N ILE A 180 0.48 2.49 19.00
CA ILE A 180 1.81 2.97 18.65
C ILE A 180 2.74 1.78 18.91
N VAL A 181 3.03 1.01 17.87
CA VAL A 181 4.13 0.04 17.90
C VAL A 181 5.41 0.84 17.78
N GLY A 182 6.26 0.75 18.84
CA GLY A 182 7.54 1.40 18.97
C GLY A 182 8.60 0.94 17.97
#